data_5ee92886eade2db010777f7a3c9ea649
#
_entry.id   5ee92886eade2db010777f7a3c9ea649
#
_cell.length_a   1.000
_cell.length_b   1.000
_cell.length_c   1.000
_cell.angle_alpha   90.00
_cell.angle_beta   90.00
_cell.angle_gamma   90.00
#
_symmetry.space_group_name_H-M   'P 1'
#
loop_
_entity.id
_entity.type
_entity.pdbx_description
1 polymer ?
#
loop_
_entity_poly.entity_id
_entity_poly.type
_entity_poly.pdbx_seq_one_letter_code
_entity_poly.pdbx_strand_id
1 'polypeptide(L)'
;YKRQGKTMTIAKMAASAKMDDRPVHVITTDISRAGAVDQLKAFTDILDLTLHIAENAADLKQLLKRPAFQDGAHILIDTGGINAYDETEVGDLTAKILAAKAEAVAVLAAGTDSSEMSDIAGQFASIGAKRLIATRLDTTRRYGGLFTAADTANLSFSYASVSPSVATGRHVITPVNLARLILRDPTLAGIS
;
A
#
# COMPACT_ATOMS: atom_id res chain seq x y z
N TYR A 1 -7.81 1.69 10.53
CA TYR A 1 -7.58 0.62 9.54
C TYR A 1 -6.16 0.05 9.68
N LYS A 2 -5.96 -0.57 10.84
CA LYS A 2 -4.66 -1.00 11.35
C LYS A 2 -4.32 -2.38 10.86
N ARG A 3 -4.19 -2.89 9.83
CA ARG A 3 -3.67 -4.21 9.36
C ARG A 3 -4.08 -4.56 7.92
N GLN A 4 -4.07 -3.59 7.03
CA GLN A 4 -4.43 -3.81 5.62
C GLN A 4 -3.26 -4.29 4.75
N GLY A 5 -2.11 -4.57 5.33
CA GLY A 5 -0.95 -5.09 4.58
C GLY A 5 -0.08 -4.01 3.94
N LYS A 6 -0.15 -2.74 4.38
CA LYS A 6 0.66 -1.63 3.83
C LYS A 6 2.16 -1.92 3.88
N THR A 7 2.71 -2.18 5.06
CA THR A 7 4.13 -2.47 5.27
C THR A 7 4.60 -3.65 4.40
N MET A 8 3.78 -4.71 4.32
CA MET A 8 4.07 -5.85 3.46
C MET A 8 4.03 -5.46 1.96
N THR A 9 3.14 -4.57 1.58
CA THR A 9 3.07 -4.03 0.22
C THR A 9 4.34 -3.26 -0.13
N ILE A 10 4.82 -2.40 0.76
CA ILE A 10 6.08 -1.67 0.60
C ILE A 10 7.26 -2.65 0.46
N ALA A 11 7.35 -3.67 1.33
CA ALA A 11 8.40 -4.68 1.23
C ALA A 11 8.39 -5.40 -0.13
N LYS A 12 7.22 -5.77 -0.64
CA LYS A 12 7.07 -6.39 -1.97
C LYS A 12 7.45 -5.45 -3.11
N MET A 13 7.09 -4.18 -3.02
CA MET A 13 7.44 -3.19 -4.03
C MET A 13 8.96 -2.96 -4.05
N ALA A 14 9.59 -2.86 -2.87
CA ALA A 14 11.03 -2.72 -2.74
C ALA A 14 11.77 -3.94 -3.30
N ALA A 15 11.33 -5.16 -2.96
CA ALA A 15 11.89 -6.39 -3.49
C ALA A 15 11.80 -6.46 -5.02
N SER A 16 10.64 -6.11 -5.59
CA SER A 16 10.50 -6.07 -7.03
C SER A 16 11.39 -5.03 -7.70
N ALA A 17 11.53 -3.84 -7.12
CA ALA A 17 12.43 -2.83 -7.66
C ALA A 17 13.88 -3.34 -7.65
N LYS A 18 14.29 -3.97 -6.55
CA LYS A 18 15.63 -4.57 -6.43
C LYS A 18 15.88 -5.68 -7.46
N MET A 19 14.87 -6.57 -7.67
CA MET A 19 14.96 -7.64 -8.68
C MET A 19 15.02 -7.12 -10.11
N ASP A 20 14.44 -5.95 -10.37
CA ASP A 20 14.44 -5.27 -11.67
C ASP A 20 15.67 -4.33 -11.82
N ASP A 21 16.66 -4.40 -10.92
CA ASP A 21 17.83 -3.50 -10.83
C ASP A 21 17.46 -2.01 -10.84
N ARG A 22 16.28 -1.68 -10.28
CA ARG A 22 15.84 -0.29 -10.16
C ARG A 22 16.19 0.27 -8.78
N PRO A 23 16.90 1.42 -8.73
CA PRO A 23 17.22 2.05 -7.45
C PRO A 23 15.94 2.38 -6.67
N VAL A 24 15.94 2.10 -5.38
CA VAL A 24 14.78 2.32 -4.50
C VAL A 24 15.20 2.75 -3.11
N HIS A 25 14.53 3.75 -2.58
CA HIS A 25 14.63 4.18 -1.19
C HIS A 25 13.36 3.82 -0.44
N VAL A 26 13.51 3.37 0.80
CA VAL A 26 12.39 3.01 1.67
C VAL A 26 12.37 3.92 2.87
N ILE A 27 11.25 4.59 3.09
CA ILE A 27 11.01 5.48 4.24
C ILE A 27 9.81 4.96 5.00
N THR A 28 9.87 4.94 6.34
CA THR A 28 8.68 4.73 7.16
C THR A 28 8.33 5.96 7.95
N THR A 29 7.04 6.22 8.07
CA THR A 29 6.46 7.21 9.00
C THR A 29 5.55 6.53 10.03
N ASP A 30 5.49 5.18 10.06
CA ASP A 30 4.74 4.38 11.04
C ASP A 30 5.61 4.10 12.27
N ILE A 31 5.82 5.12 13.10
CA ILE A 31 6.62 5.04 14.32
C ILE A 31 5.78 4.75 15.57
N SER A 32 4.47 4.96 15.48
CA SER A 32 3.57 4.86 16.64
C SER A 32 3.15 3.41 16.95
N ARG A 33 3.14 2.55 15.95
CA ARG A 33 2.78 1.14 16.12
C ARG A 33 3.97 0.33 16.59
N ALA A 34 3.82 -0.32 17.75
CA ALA A 34 4.87 -1.18 18.31
C ALA A 34 5.35 -2.22 17.29
N GLY A 35 6.66 -2.27 17.06
CA GLY A 35 7.31 -3.19 16.13
C GLY A 35 7.13 -2.89 14.64
N ALA A 36 6.50 -1.77 14.25
CA ALA A 36 6.30 -1.43 12.84
C ALA A 36 7.62 -1.16 12.13
N VAL A 37 8.47 -0.36 12.77
CA VAL A 37 9.81 -0.04 12.25
C VAL A 37 10.65 -1.32 12.15
N ASP A 38 10.67 -2.14 13.21
CA ASP A 38 11.45 -3.39 13.24
C ASP A 38 10.98 -4.37 12.16
N GLN A 39 9.66 -4.45 11.95
CA GLN A 39 9.11 -5.30 10.90
C GLN A 39 9.58 -4.89 9.51
N LEU A 40 9.51 -3.59 9.18
CA LEU A 40 9.95 -3.10 7.87
C LEU A 40 11.47 -3.17 7.74
N LYS A 41 12.20 -2.89 8.85
CA LYS A 41 13.65 -3.00 8.91
C LYS A 41 14.13 -4.41 8.58
N ALA A 42 13.50 -5.44 9.14
CA ALA A 42 13.85 -6.83 8.83
C ALA A 42 13.75 -7.14 7.33
N PHE A 43 12.76 -6.57 6.61
CA PHE A 43 12.64 -6.74 5.16
C PHE A 43 13.70 -5.94 4.41
N THR A 44 13.97 -4.70 4.80
CA THR A 44 14.99 -3.89 4.13
C THR A 44 16.39 -4.45 4.34
N ASP A 45 16.70 -5.01 5.50
CA ASP A 45 17.98 -5.66 5.78
C ASP A 45 18.19 -6.89 4.88
N ILE A 46 17.14 -7.72 4.65
CA ILE A 46 17.22 -8.87 3.72
C ILE A 46 17.46 -8.40 2.28
N LEU A 47 16.92 -7.25 1.91
CA LEU A 47 17.06 -6.67 0.56
C LEU A 47 18.34 -5.83 0.39
N ASP A 48 19.15 -5.73 1.43
CA ASP A 48 20.32 -4.83 1.45
C ASP A 48 19.93 -3.39 1.08
N LEU A 49 18.88 -2.89 1.75
CA LEU A 49 18.38 -1.52 1.61
C LEU A 49 18.40 -0.82 2.97
N THR A 50 18.71 0.47 2.95
CA THR A 50 18.61 1.31 4.15
C THR A 50 17.16 1.71 4.40
N LEU A 51 16.66 1.44 5.61
CA LEU A 51 15.38 1.98 6.06
C LEU A 51 15.59 3.38 6.64
N HIS A 52 14.90 4.37 6.08
CA HIS A 52 14.87 5.72 6.61
C HIS A 52 13.60 5.95 7.43
N ILE A 53 13.71 6.75 8.48
CA ILE A 53 12.59 7.07 9.37
C ILE A 53 12.33 8.57 9.31
N ALA A 54 11.06 8.95 9.22
CA ALA A 54 10.60 10.32 9.34
C ALA A 54 9.38 10.36 10.27
N GLU A 55 9.45 11.13 11.34
CA GLU A 55 8.41 11.13 12.37
C GLU A 55 7.17 11.91 11.94
N ASN A 56 7.41 12.99 11.21
CA ASN A 56 6.36 13.93 10.79
C ASN A 56 6.62 14.46 9.37
N ALA A 57 5.72 15.32 8.90
CA ALA A 57 5.80 15.92 7.57
C ALA A 57 7.04 16.82 7.38
N ALA A 58 7.50 17.49 8.43
CA ALA A 58 8.68 18.36 8.36
C ALA A 58 9.96 17.53 8.20
N ASP A 59 10.10 16.46 8.99
CA ASP A 59 11.23 15.53 8.90
C ASP A 59 11.27 14.85 7.55
N LEU A 60 10.12 14.39 7.06
CA LEU A 60 9.99 13.78 5.74
C LEU A 60 10.44 14.74 4.64
N LYS A 61 10.01 15.99 4.71
CA LYS A 61 10.42 17.04 3.76
C LYS A 61 11.92 17.32 3.81
N GLN A 62 12.52 17.32 5.00
CA GLN A 62 13.96 17.52 5.15
C GLN A 62 14.76 16.30 4.65
N LEU A 63 14.30 15.09 4.95
CA LEU A 63 14.92 13.86 4.50
C LEU A 63 14.98 13.81 2.97
N LEU A 64 13.85 14.11 2.31
CA LEU A 64 13.74 14.08 0.85
C LEU A 64 14.57 15.15 0.13
N LYS A 65 15.06 16.19 0.81
CA LYS A 65 15.96 17.18 0.24
C LYS A 65 17.43 16.73 0.21
N ARG A 66 17.79 15.64 0.89
CA ARG A 66 19.16 15.15 0.92
C ARG A 66 19.58 14.67 -0.47
N PRO A 67 20.85 14.89 -0.88
CA PRO A 67 21.32 14.48 -2.21
C PRO A 67 21.07 13.01 -2.54
N ALA A 68 21.11 12.13 -1.53
CA ALA A 68 20.84 10.70 -1.70
C ALA A 68 19.43 10.38 -2.21
N PHE A 69 18.46 11.28 -2.09
CA PHE A 69 17.09 11.10 -2.58
C PHE A 69 16.82 11.87 -3.89
N GLN A 70 17.86 12.46 -4.49
CA GLN A 70 17.76 13.23 -5.73
C GLN A 70 18.36 12.47 -6.93
N ASP A 71 18.64 11.19 -6.75
CA ASP A 71 19.28 10.31 -7.74
C ASP A 71 18.32 9.74 -8.79
N GLY A 72 17.03 10.11 -8.71
CA GLY A 72 15.97 9.59 -9.60
C GLY A 72 15.45 8.20 -9.19
N ALA A 73 15.86 7.67 -8.06
CA ALA A 73 15.37 6.41 -7.53
C ALA A 73 13.88 6.46 -7.17
N HIS A 74 13.23 5.30 -7.16
CA HIS A 74 11.89 5.18 -6.63
C HIS A 74 11.90 5.36 -5.10
N ILE A 75 11.03 6.22 -4.59
CA ILE A 75 10.89 6.44 -3.15
C ILE A 75 9.57 5.81 -2.69
N LEU A 76 9.66 4.83 -1.80
CA LEU A 76 8.51 4.15 -1.20
C LEU A 76 8.36 4.64 0.23
N ILE A 77 7.16 5.14 0.56
CA ILE A 77 6.86 5.71 1.89
C ILE A 77 5.78 4.87 2.56
N ASP A 78 6.16 4.16 3.63
CA ASP A 78 5.21 3.44 4.48
C ASP A 78 4.59 4.41 5.50
N THR A 79 3.28 4.36 5.63
CA THR A 79 2.53 5.18 6.59
C THR A 79 1.79 4.32 7.59
N GLY A 80 1.59 4.83 8.79
CA GLY A 80 0.72 4.21 9.79
C GLY A 80 -0.68 3.95 9.27
N GLY A 81 -1.39 3.04 9.92
CA GLY A 81 -2.83 2.89 9.72
C GLY A 81 -3.56 4.04 10.40
N ILE A 82 -4.43 4.70 9.67
CA ILE A 82 -5.26 5.78 10.19
C ILE A 82 -6.72 5.35 10.33
N ASN A 83 -7.43 6.02 11.21
CA ASN A 83 -8.88 6.05 11.19
C ASN A 83 -9.32 7.08 10.13
N ALA A 84 -9.96 6.61 9.06
CA ALA A 84 -10.40 7.48 7.96
C ALA A 84 -11.48 8.51 8.36
N TYR A 85 -12.06 8.35 9.55
CA TYR A 85 -13.08 9.26 10.11
C TYR A 85 -12.51 10.21 11.17
N ASP A 86 -11.21 10.12 11.48
CA ASP A 86 -10.52 11.01 12.40
C ASP A 86 -9.82 12.13 11.62
N GLU A 87 -10.36 13.35 11.72
CA GLU A 87 -9.85 14.50 10.98
C GLU A 87 -8.37 14.81 11.30
N THR A 88 -7.93 14.55 12.51
CA THR A 88 -6.53 14.77 12.92
C THR A 88 -5.60 13.78 12.22
N GLU A 89 -5.94 12.48 12.25
CA GLU A 89 -5.15 11.44 11.60
C GLU A 89 -5.13 11.63 10.07
N VAL A 90 -6.27 12.02 9.48
CA VAL A 90 -6.38 12.34 8.04
C VAL A 90 -5.56 13.57 7.69
N GLY A 91 -5.60 14.63 8.54
CA GLY A 91 -4.82 15.84 8.37
C GLY A 91 -3.31 15.58 8.40
N ASP A 92 -2.85 14.79 9.36
CA ASP A 92 -1.44 14.38 9.47
C ASP A 92 -0.95 13.58 8.25
N LEU A 93 -1.77 12.65 7.77
CA LEU A 93 -1.45 11.91 6.55
C LEU A 93 -1.39 12.83 5.33
N THR A 94 -2.35 13.73 5.19
CA THR A 94 -2.39 14.71 4.10
C THR A 94 -1.15 15.60 4.12
N ALA A 95 -0.73 16.07 5.29
CA ALA A 95 0.49 16.88 5.44
C ALA A 95 1.75 16.10 4.97
N LYS A 96 1.85 14.80 5.27
CA LYS A 96 2.94 13.93 4.81
C LYS A 96 2.93 13.76 3.29
N ILE A 97 1.76 13.52 2.69
CA ILE A 97 1.59 13.39 1.23
C ILE A 97 2.06 14.67 0.53
N LEU A 98 1.60 15.83 1.00
CA LEU A 98 1.98 17.13 0.44
C LEU A 98 3.48 17.43 0.63
N ALA A 99 4.04 17.14 1.80
CA ALA A 99 5.46 17.34 2.10
C ALA A 99 6.36 16.51 1.18
N ALA A 100 5.95 15.29 0.88
CA ALA A 100 6.68 14.38 0.00
C ALA A 100 6.41 14.65 -1.49
N LYS A 101 5.36 15.39 -1.84
CA LYS A 101 4.83 15.47 -3.21
C LYS A 101 4.61 14.07 -3.80
N ALA A 102 4.21 13.13 -2.95
CA ALA A 102 4.06 11.73 -3.31
C ALA A 102 2.68 11.46 -3.89
N GLU A 103 2.60 10.45 -4.74
CA GLU A 103 1.34 9.87 -5.11
C GLU A 103 0.80 9.00 -3.97
N ALA A 104 -0.39 9.34 -3.48
CA ALA A 104 -1.09 8.52 -2.51
C ALA A 104 -1.71 7.29 -3.18
N VAL A 105 -1.50 6.11 -2.60
CA VAL A 105 -2.08 4.85 -3.05
C VAL A 105 -2.86 4.22 -1.90
N ALA A 106 -4.15 3.99 -2.09
CA ALA A 106 -4.98 3.32 -1.10
C ALA A 106 -4.64 1.83 -1.05
N VAL A 107 -4.45 1.27 0.14
CA VAL A 107 -4.25 -0.17 0.33
C VAL A 107 -5.48 -0.70 1.06
N LEU A 108 -6.28 -1.54 0.41
CA LEU A 108 -7.51 -2.09 0.95
C LEU A 108 -7.44 -3.61 1.02
N ALA A 109 -7.87 -4.16 2.15
CA ALA A 109 -7.91 -5.61 2.36
C ALA A 109 -9.25 -6.17 1.86
N ALA A 110 -9.20 -7.19 1.02
CA ALA A 110 -10.38 -7.93 0.62
C ALA A 110 -11.09 -8.59 1.82
N GLY A 111 -12.40 -8.80 1.72
CA GLY A 111 -13.21 -9.44 2.76
C GLY A 111 -13.73 -8.49 3.84
N THR A 112 -13.48 -7.20 3.72
CA THR A 112 -14.14 -6.16 4.53
C THR A 112 -15.56 -5.90 3.99
N ASP A 113 -16.46 -5.38 4.83
CA ASP A 113 -17.78 -4.94 4.39
C ASP A 113 -17.69 -3.95 3.22
N SER A 114 -18.55 -4.10 2.22
CA SER A 114 -18.45 -3.34 0.97
C SER A 114 -18.80 -1.87 1.14
N SER A 115 -19.77 -1.56 2.02
CA SER A 115 -20.18 -0.18 2.30
C SER A 115 -19.05 0.56 3.02
N GLU A 116 -18.57 -0.04 4.10
CA GLU A 116 -17.44 0.52 4.86
C GLU A 116 -16.19 0.70 3.99
N MET A 117 -15.90 -0.27 3.11
CA MET A 117 -14.76 -0.18 2.20
C MET A 117 -14.92 0.98 1.21
N SER A 118 -16.14 1.23 0.72
CA SER A 118 -16.43 2.34 -0.20
C SER A 118 -16.27 3.70 0.49
N ASP A 119 -16.76 3.82 1.73
CA ASP A 119 -16.62 5.05 2.51
C ASP A 119 -15.14 5.39 2.75
N ILE A 120 -14.35 4.38 3.12
CA ILE A 120 -12.91 4.55 3.34
C ILE A 120 -12.18 4.88 2.04
N ALA A 121 -12.53 4.23 0.93
CA ALA A 121 -11.96 4.54 -0.37
C ALA A 121 -12.27 5.98 -0.77
N GLY A 122 -13.50 6.47 -0.52
CA GLY A 122 -13.89 7.85 -0.72
C GLY A 122 -13.04 8.83 0.10
N GLN A 123 -12.80 8.53 1.37
CA GLN A 123 -11.92 9.34 2.22
C GLN A 123 -10.48 9.37 1.68
N PHE A 124 -9.93 8.24 1.24
CA PHE A 124 -8.59 8.24 0.66
C PHE A 124 -8.54 8.96 -0.70
N ALA A 125 -9.59 8.88 -1.50
CA ALA A 125 -9.70 9.65 -2.74
C ALA A 125 -9.72 11.17 -2.46
N SER A 126 -10.41 11.63 -1.41
CA SER A 126 -10.47 13.04 -1.03
C SER A 126 -9.12 13.65 -0.67
N ILE A 127 -8.18 12.84 -0.16
CA ILE A 127 -6.80 13.27 0.14
C ILE A 127 -5.82 12.99 -1.01
N GLY A 128 -6.33 12.68 -2.19
CA GLY A 128 -5.56 12.60 -3.43
C GLY A 128 -5.15 11.20 -3.88
N ALA A 129 -5.63 10.12 -3.25
CA ALA A 129 -5.42 8.78 -3.78
C ALA A 129 -6.16 8.63 -5.11
N LYS A 130 -5.48 8.09 -6.12
CA LYS A 130 -6.04 7.78 -7.45
C LYS A 130 -5.95 6.30 -7.77
N ARG A 131 -5.15 5.57 -7.02
CA ARG A 131 -4.91 4.14 -7.21
C ARG A 131 -5.16 3.34 -5.94
N LEU A 132 -5.51 2.09 -6.16
CA LEU A 132 -5.84 1.11 -5.14
C LEU A 132 -4.95 -0.12 -5.32
N ILE A 133 -4.41 -0.61 -4.21
CA ILE A 133 -3.77 -1.93 -4.10
C ILE A 133 -4.68 -2.83 -3.27
N ALA A 134 -5.10 -3.93 -3.86
CA ALA A 134 -5.88 -4.95 -3.18
C ALA A 134 -4.97 -5.95 -2.46
N THR A 135 -5.26 -6.23 -1.19
CA THR A 135 -4.52 -7.19 -0.37
C THR A 135 -5.43 -8.30 0.15
N ARG A 136 -4.84 -9.36 0.72
CA ARG A 136 -5.55 -10.50 1.31
C ARG A 136 -6.50 -11.22 0.35
N LEU A 137 -6.20 -11.25 -0.93
CA LEU A 137 -6.99 -11.98 -1.91
C LEU A 137 -6.90 -13.50 -1.71
N ASP A 138 -5.89 -13.97 -1.02
CA ASP A 138 -5.66 -15.35 -0.62
C ASP A 138 -6.52 -15.80 0.56
N THR A 139 -7.02 -14.87 1.36
CA THR A 139 -7.75 -15.17 2.61
C THR A 139 -9.26 -14.96 2.51
N THR A 140 -9.77 -14.54 1.35
CA THR A 140 -11.22 -14.30 1.14
C THR A 140 -11.68 -14.86 -0.21
N ARG A 141 -12.96 -15.11 -0.30
CA ARG A 141 -13.68 -15.43 -1.54
C ARG A 141 -14.64 -14.32 -1.98
N ARG A 142 -14.67 -13.20 -1.25
CA ARG A 142 -15.58 -12.07 -1.49
C ARG A 142 -14.80 -10.87 -1.96
N TYR A 143 -14.78 -10.65 -3.26
CA TYR A 143 -14.00 -9.58 -3.90
C TYR A 143 -14.85 -8.38 -4.31
N GLY A 144 -16.20 -8.52 -4.31
CA GLY A 144 -17.13 -7.50 -4.79
C GLY A 144 -16.93 -6.13 -4.13
N GLY A 145 -16.68 -6.09 -2.81
CA GLY A 145 -16.46 -4.84 -2.10
C GLY A 145 -15.28 -4.01 -2.61
N LEU A 146 -14.20 -4.66 -3.10
CA LEU A 146 -13.08 -3.96 -3.72
C LEU A 146 -13.49 -3.22 -4.99
N PHE A 147 -14.39 -3.81 -5.77
CA PHE A 147 -14.89 -3.20 -7.00
C PHE A 147 -15.79 -2.03 -6.71
N THR A 148 -16.75 -2.24 -5.81
CA THR A 148 -17.66 -1.17 -5.37
C THR A 148 -16.86 0.00 -4.83
N ALA A 149 -15.85 -0.26 -3.99
CA ALA A 149 -14.98 0.78 -3.45
C ALA A 149 -14.17 1.51 -4.53
N ALA A 150 -13.61 0.77 -5.50
CA ALA A 150 -12.85 1.37 -6.59
C ALA A 150 -13.73 2.23 -7.50
N ASP A 151 -14.92 1.73 -7.86
CA ASP A 151 -15.88 2.43 -8.71
C ASP A 151 -16.42 3.68 -8.02
N THR A 152 -16.93 3.54 -6.80
CA THR A 152 -17.50 4.66 -6.02
C THR A 152 -16.50 5.77 -5.76
N ALA A 153 -15.23 5.42 -5.48
CA ALA A 153 -14.17 6.39 -5.20
C ALA A 153 -13.36 6.79 -6.44
N ASN A 154 -13.71 6.30 -7.63
CA ASN A 154 -12.98 6.51 -8.89
C ASN A 154 -11.48 6.19 -8.77
N LEU A 155 -11.16 5.05 -8.14
CA LEU A 155 -9.80 4.56 -7.96
C LEU A 155 -9.46 3.49 -9.01
N SER A 156 -8.32 3.64 -9.65
CA SER A 156 -7.80 2.60 -10.56
C SER A 156 -7.08 1.50 -9.79
N PHE A 157 -7.31 0.25 -10.13
CA PHE A 157 -6.50 -0.85 -9.61
C PHE A 157 -5.05 -0.77 -10.09
N SER A 158 -4.10 -0.95 -9.18
CA SER A 158 -2.67 -0.97 -9.49
C SER A 158 -2.13 -2.39 -9.39
N TYR A 159 -1.99 -2.90 -8.18
CA TYR A 159 -1.48 -4.23 -7.90
C TYR A 159 -2.42 -5.01 -6.99
N ALA A 160 -2.34 -6.34 -7.07
CA ALA A 160 -2.93 -7.23 -6.09
C ALA A 160 -1.83 -8.00 -5.34
N SER A 161 -2.01 -8.16 -4.05
CA SER A 161 -1.23 -9.06 -3.22
C SER A 161 -2.03 -10.34 -2.98
N VAL A 162 -1.58 -11.42 -3.60
CA VAL A 162 -2.26 -12.74 -3.58
C VAL A 162 -1.53 -13.77 -2.72
N SER A 163 -0.45 -13.40 -2.04
CA SER A 163 0.36 -14.30 -1.21
C SER A 163 1.04 -13.52 -0.10
N PRO A 164 1.31 -14.11 1.07
CA PRO A 164 2.12 -13.49 2.12
C PRO A 164 3.61 -13.39 1.75
N SER A 165 4.09 -14.14 0.75
CA SER A 165 5.49 -14.12 0.32
C SER A 165 5.90 -12.76 -0.27
N VAL A 166 7.06 -12.25 0.12
CA VAL A 166 7.64 -11.00 -0.40
C VAL A 166 8.20 -11.21 -1.80
N ALA A 167 8.82 -12.35 -2.06
CA ALA A 167 9.45 -12.69 -3.34
C ALA A 167 8.42 -12.96 -4.46
N THR A 168 7.24 -13.46 -4.10
CA THR A 168 6.17 -13.78 -5.04
C THR A 168 4.86 -13.17 -4.55
N GLY A 169 3.92 -12.91 -5.44
CA GLY A 169 2.57 -12.54 -5.02
C GLY A 169 2.18 -11.08 -5.24
N ARG A 170 2.95 -10.36 -6.07
CA ARG A 170 2.50 -9.10 -6.64
C ARG A 170 2.09 -9.35 -8.09
N HIS A 171 0.81 -9.11 -8.38
CA HIS A 171 0.27 -9.25 -9.72
C HIS A 171 -0.32 -7.92 -10.18
N VAL A 172 0.02 -7.51 -11.39
CA VAL A 172 -0.67 -6.38 -12.03
C VAL A 172 -2.13 -6.78 -12.25
N ILE A 173 -3.03 -5.97 -11.76
CA ILE A 173 -4.45 -6.18 -11.99
C ILE A 173 -4.81 -5.65 -13.37
N THR A 174 -5.07 -6.56 -14.30
CA THR A 174 -5.70 -6.26 -15.57
C THR A 174 -7.22 -6.48 -15.46
N PRO A 175 -8.04 -5.84 -16.31
CA PRO A 175 -9.48 -6.10 -16.34
C PRO A 175 -9.81 -7.60 -16.50
N VAL A 176 -9.02 -8.33 -17.28
CA VAL A 176 -9.20 -9.78 -17.50
C VAL A 176 -8.90 -10.57 -16.22
N ASN A 177 -7.77 -10.28 -15.54
CA ASN A 177 -7.42 -10.97 -14.29
C ASN A 177 -8.43 -10.65 -13.18
N LEU A 178 -8.95 -9.44 -13.20
CA LEU A 178 -9.95 -8.97 -12.29
C LEU A 178 -11.28 -9.69 -12.52
N ALA A 179 -11.74 -9.77 -13.77
CA ALA A 179 -12.95 -10.53 -14.14
C ALA A 179 -12.82 -12.01 -13.75
N ARG A 180 -11.65 -12.63 -14.01
CA ARG A 180 -11.38 -14.00 -13.59
C ARG A 180 -11.45 -14.19 -12.08
N LEU A 181 -10.99 -13.19 -11.32
CA LEU A 181 -11.03 -13.25 -9.85
C LEU A 181 -12.48 -13.25 -9.34
N ILE A 182 -13.37 -12.45 -9.96
CA ILE A 182 -14.79 -12.37 -9.60
C ILE A 182 -15.53 -13.63 -9.99
N LEU A 183 -15.26 -14.12 -11.20
CA LEU A 183 -15.95 -15.27 -11.79
C LEU A 183 -15.36 -16.61 -11.31
N ARG A 184 -14.34 -16.60 -10.46
CA ARG A 184 -13.75 -17.81 -9.90
C ARG A 184 -14.81 -18.54 -9.10
N ASP A 185 -15.25 -19.67 -9.65
CA ASP A 185 -16.11 -20.59 -8.94
C ASP A 185 -15.35 -21.07 -7.68
N PRO A 186 -15.88 -20.84 -6.48
CA PRO A 186 -15.24 -21.28 -5.25
C PRO A 186 -15.05 -22.81 -5.19
N THR A 187 -15.75 -23.59 -6.02
CA THR A 187 -15.59 -25.03 -6.12
C THR A 187 -14.39 -25.47 -6.95
N LEU A 188 -13.83 -24.58 -7.80
CA LEU A 188 -12.70 -24.87 -8.69
C LEU A 188 -11.34 -24.42 -8.10
N ALA A 189 -11.30 -23.89 -6.90
CA ALA A 189 -10.06 -23.41 -6.25
C ALA A 189 -9.09 -24.53 -5.80
N GLY A 190 -9.32 -25.76 -6.20
CA GLY A 190 -8.49 -26.95 -5.92
C GLY A 190 -7.74 -27.50 -7.12
N ILE A 191 -7.77 -26.86 -8.28
CA ILE A 191 -7.09 -27.33 -9.49
C ILE A 191 -6.16 -26.20 -9.97
N SER A 192 -4.92 -26.27 -9.54
CA SER A 192 -3.79 -25.50 -10.10
C SER A 192 -2.86 -26.45 -10.80
#